data_0522444b5266c0cd72f228850796f3dd
#
_entry.id   0522444b5266c0cd72f228850796f3dd
#
_cell.length_a   1.000
_cell.length_b   1.000
_cell.length_c   1.000
_cell.angle_alpha   90.00
_cell.angle_beta   90.00
_cell.angle_gamma   90.00
#
_symmetry.space_group_name_H-M   'P 1'
#
loop_
_entity.id
_entity.type
_entity.pdbx_description
1 polymer ?
#
loop_
_entity_poly.entity_id
_entity_poly.type
_entity_poly.pdbx_seq_one_letter_code
_entity_poly.pdbx_strand_id
1 'polypeptide(L)'
;HKVKDGETLTVEEPSKPGHAFAGFYLVGTDTAVDFTKPITSDMNVESRFTQYKVTAVESENGTITVSEMNDKGEVTVTAKANDGYIFKGWKVDGKETEALGTPYTFVPVKDTTVEAVYEKKDDTKVYHTVIINGQTVTVEDGKTLDRPADPVKEGYKFIGWFVDGKEFDFNTPITGDLKIEARFEKLPTTDKNDKNDKNHLQTLLH
;
A
#
# COMPACT_ATOMS: atom_id res chain seq x y z
N HIS A 1 20.26 22.75 13.29
CA HIS A 1 19.86 24.18 13.20
C HIS A 1 20.70 25.02 14.16
N LYS A 2 20.99 26.29 13.83
CA LYS A 2 21.59 27.29 14.72
C LYS A 2 20.57 28.38 14.98
N VAL A 3 20.31 28.66 16.24
CA VAL A 3 19.36 29.68 16.72
C VAL A 3 20.11 30.60 17.68
N LYS A 4 19.80 31.89 17.71
CA LYS A 4 20.36 32.78 18.72
C LYS A 4 19.73 32.49 20.07
N ASP A 5 20.51 32.72 21.13
CA ASP A 5 20.02 32.55 22.49
C ASP A 5 18.73 33.35 22.73
N GLY A 6 17.71 32.70 23.24
CA GLY A 6 16.40 33.27 23.53
C GLY A 6 15.44 33.37 22.32
N GLU A 7 15.82 32.95 21.12
CA GLU A 7 14.91 32.87 19.96
C GLU A 7 14.16 31.52 19.93
N THR A 8 13.03 31.50 19.22
CA THR A 8 12.25 30.28 18.94
C THR A 8 12.68 29.66 17.61
N LEU A 9 12.33 28.39 17.39
CA LEU A 9 12.62 27.69 16.13
C LEU A 9 11.34 27.14 15.51
N THR A 10 11.13 27.38 14.24
CA THR A 10 10.08 26.70 13.48
C THR A 10 10.66 25.42 12.88
N VAL A 11 10.08 24.29 13.23
CA VAL A 11 10.47 22.96 12.72
C VAL A 11 9.25 22.32 12.07
N GLU A 12 9.43 21.77 10.87
CA GLU A 12 8.38 20.95 10.25
C GLU A 12 8.27 19.62 10.96
N GLU A 13 7.03 19.17 11.18
CA GLU A 13 6.76 17.85 11.74
C GLU A 13 7.17 16.77 10.74
N PRO A 14 8.08 15.85 11.11
CA PRO A 14 8.44 14.75 10.23
C PRO A 14 7.31 13.74 10.13
N SER A 15 7.17 13.10 8.97
CA SER A 15 6.21 12.03 8.75
C SER A 15 6.89 10.66 8.77
N LYS A 16 6.17 9.66 9.29
CA LYS A 16 6.56 8.24 9.23
C LYS A 16 5.34 7.42 8.83
N PRO A 17 5.40 6.66 7.71
CA PRO A 17 4.27 5.85 7.26
C PRO A 17 3.73 4.95 8.38
N GLY A 18 2.41 4.87 8.52
CA GLY A 18 1.76 4.06 9.53
C GLY A 18 1.85 4.58 10.97
N HIS A 19 2.35 5.80 11.19
CA HIS A 19 2.57 6.34 12.53
C HIS A 19 2.09 7.78 12.65
N ALA A 20 1.57 8.14 13.82
CA ALA A 20 1.36 9.52 14.23
C ALA A 20 2.67 10.12 14.74
N PHE A 21 2.94 11.39 14.41
CA PHE A 21 4.00 12.13 15.06
C PHE A 21 3.63 12.41 16.54
N ALA A 22 4.47 11.98 17.46
CA ALA A 22 4.23 12.10 18.90
C ALA A 22 4.95 13.30 19.55
N GLY A 23 5.81 13.99 18.79
CA GLY A 23 6.54 15.16 19.27
C GLY A 23 8.06 15.04 19.16
N PHE A 24 8.73 16.12 19.52
CA PHE A 24 10.19 16.18 19.69
C PHE A 24 10.55 15.97 21.15
N TYR A 25 11.62 15.24 21.41
CA TYR A 25 12.10 14.90 22.76
C TYR A 25 13.61 15.07 22.85
N LEU A 26 14.12 15.38 24.04
CA LEU A 26 15.57 15.34 24.29
C LEU A 26 16.06 13.90 24.17
N VAL A 27 17.11 13.67 23.39
CA VAL A 27 17.67 12.34 23.14
C VAL A 27 17.95 11.61 24.44
N GLY A 28 17.43 10.37 24.54
CA GLY A 28 17.59 9.50 25.70
C GLY A 28 16.76 9.85 26.94
N THR A 29 15.77 10.75 26.80
CA THR A 29 14.87 11.15 27.91
C THR A 29 13.42 11.16 27.45
N ASP A 30 12.47 11.30 28.40
CA ASP A 30 11.05 11.53 28.10
C ASP A 30 10.64 13.00 28.17
N THR A 31 11.64 13.91 28.12
CA THR A 31 11.38 15.34 28.14
C THR A 31 11.00 15.85 26.76
N ALA A 32 9.75 16.27 26.61
CA ALA A 32 9.26 16.87 25.37
C ALA A 32 9.88 18.26 25.14
N VAL A 33 10.19 18.56 23.87
CA VAL A 33 10.74 19.84 23.44
C VAL A 33 9.66 20.65 22.71
N ASP A 34 9.42 21.85 23.20
CA ASP A 34 8.48 22.81 22.61
C ASP A 34 9.27 23.94 21.95
N PHE A 35 9.43 23.87 20.65
CA PHE A 35 10.19 24.87 19.85
C PHE A 35 9.49 26.23 19.72
N THR A 36 8.24 26.35 20.20
CA THR A 36 7.56 27.66 20.29
C THR A 36 8.04 28.50 21.48
N LYS A 37 8.83 27.90 22.38
CA LYS A 37 9.47 28.55 23.50
C LYS A 37 10.91 28.96 23.18
N PRO A 38 11.45 30.01 23.84
CA PRO A 38 12.83 30.42 23.66
C PRO A 38 13.83 29.29 23.94
N ILE A 39 14.80 29.13 23.05
CA ILE A 39 15.90 28.17 23.18
C ILE A 39 17.06 28.88 23.86
N THR A 40 17.47 28.41 25.02
CA THR A 40 18.52 29.03 25.87
C THR A 40 19.74 28.15 26.07
N SER A 41 19.80 26.99 25.42
CA SER A 41 20.94 26.06 25.49
C SER A 41 20.98 25.14 24.28
N ASP A 42 22.17 24.61 24.00
CA ASP A 42 22.32 23.56 23.01
C ASP A 42 21.58 22.30 23.46
N MET A 43 20.88 21.63 22.51
CA MET A 43 20.14 20.40 22.79
C MET A 43 20.22 19.42 21.62
N ASN A 44 20.22 18.15 21.92
CA ASN A 44 20.06 17.07 20.96
C ASN A 44 18.62 16.56 21.04
N VAL A 45 17.91 16.56 19.91
CA VAL A 45 16.48 16.20 19.86
C VAL A 45 16.26 15.05 18.91
N GLU A 46 15.33 14.17 19.29
CA GLU A 46 14.79 13.10 18.46
C GLU A 46 13.30 13.31 18.20
N SER A 47 12.81 12.90 17.04
CA SER A 47 11.38 12.82 16.76
C SER A 47 10.86 11.47 17.23
N ARG A 48 9.71 11.44 17.92
CA ARG A 48 9.03 10.20 18.30
C ARG A 48 7.73 10.03 17.57
N PHE A 49 7.36 8.76 17.38
CA PHE A 49 6.19 8.36 16.62
C PHE A 49 5.42 7.28 17.37
N THR A 50 4.10 7.33 17.29
CA THR A 50 3.20 6.28 17.77
C THR A 50 2.60 5.55 16.60
N GLN A 51 2.74 4.23 16.57
CA GLN A 51 2.18 3.37 15.53
C GLN A 51 0.65 3.42 15.56
N TYR A 52 0.01 3.57 14.40
CA TYR A 52 -1.43 3.44 14.28
C TYR A 52 -1.86 1.99 14.50
N LYS A 53 -2.98 1.82 15.18
CA LYS A 53 -3.58 0.52 15.46
C LYS A 53 -4.58 0.16 14.36
N VAL A 54 -4.46 -1.08 13.83
CA VAL A 54 -5.47 -1.69 12.96
C VAL A 54 -6.20 -2.76 13.75
N THR A 55 -7.52 -2.65 13.84
CA THR A 55 -8.38 -3.57 14.60
C THR A 55 -9.35 -4.26 13.66
N ALA A 56 -9.36 -5.60 13.67
CA ALA A 56 -10.34 -6.37 12.95
C ALA A 56 -11.71 -6.34 13.66
N VAL A 57 -12.77 -6.19 12.87
CA VAL A 57 -14.15 -6.39 13.34
C VAL A 57 -14.48 -7.86 13.22
N GLU A 58 -14.86 -8.50 14.31
CA GLU A 58 -15.22 -9.92 14.33
C GLU A 58 -16.47 -10.19 13.49
N SER A 59 -16.53 -11.38 12.87
CA SER A 59 -17.66 -11.86 12.08
C SER A 59 -17.92 -13.34 12.38
N GLU A 60 -19.19 -13.72 12.45
CA GLU A 60 -19.60 -15.14 12.58
C GLU A 60 -19.37 -15.93 11.28
N ASN A 61 -19.22 -15.23 10.14
CA ASN A 61 -19.16 -15.85 8.81
C ASN A 61 -17.74 -16.10 8.30
N GLY A 62 -16.73 -15.73 9.10
CA GLY A 62 -15.33 -15.92 8.75
C GLY A 62 -14.40 -15.29 9.76
N THR A 63 -13.10 -15.38 9.50
CA THR A 63 -12.05 -14.85 10.37
C THR A 63 -11.21 -13.81 9.63
N ILE A 64 -10.67 -12.86 10.39
CA ILE A 64 -9.70 -11.87 9.91
C ILE A 64 -8.43 -12.02 10.74
N THR A 65 -7.28 -12.06 10.07
CA THR A 65 -5.98 -11.92 10.71
C THR A 65 -5.36 -10.60 10.29
N VAL A 66 -4.74 -9.91 11.24
CA VAL A 66 -4.04 -8.64 11.03
C VAL A 66 -2.56 -8.89 11.30
N SER A 67 -1.68 -8.58 10.33
CA SER A 67 -0.24 -8.69 10.52
C SER A 67 0.28 -7.59 11.44
N GLU A 68 1.48 -7.78 11.96
CA GLU A 68 2.25 -6.64 12.46
C GLU A 68 2.57 -5.67 11.32
N MET A 69 2.80 -4.40 11.67
CA MET A 69 3.23 -3.38 10.71
C MET A 69 4.68 -3.64 10.31
N ASN A 70 4.95 -3.61 9.01
CA ASN A 70 6.31 -3.78 8.48
C ASN A 70 7.11 -2.46 8.49
N ASP A 71 8.37 -2.52 8.07
CA ASP A 71 9.30 -1.35 8.03
C ASP A 71 8.83 -0.24 7.08
N LYS A 72 7.92 -0.53 6.17
CA LYS A 72 7.30 0.45 5.25
C LYS A 72 6.05 1.10 5.84
N GLY A 73 5.65 0.71 7.05
CA GLY A 73 4.41 1.17 7.69
C GLY A 73 3.16 0.45 7.17
N GLU A 74 3.31 -0.64 6.43
CA GLU A 74 2.19 -1.40 5.85
C GLU A 74 1.69 -2.47 6.82
N VAL A 75 0.38 -2.66 6.84
CA VAL A 75 -0.32 -3.74 7.54
C VAL A 75 -1.06 -4.58 6.51
N THR A 76 -0.98 -5.90 6.64
CA THR A 76 -1.70 -6.86 5.80
C THR A 76 -2.83 -7.50 6.59
N VAL A 77 -4.03 -7.47 6.03
CA VAL A 77 -5.21 -8.15 6.56
C VAL A 77 -5.58 -9.32 5.66
N THR A 78 -5.86 -10.46 6.27
CA THR A 78 -6.23 -11.68 5.54
C THR A 78 -7.57 -12.19 6.06
N ALA A 79 -8.52 -12.39 5.16
CA ALA A 79 -9.82 -12.96 5.46
C ALA A 79 -9.88 -14.44 5.05
N LYS A 80 -10.55 -15.22 5.88
CA LYS A 80 -10.91 -16.61 5.56
C LYS A 80 -12.40 -16.79 5.85
N ALA A 81 -13.19 -17.04 4.81
CA ALA A 81 -14.60 -17.38 4.95
C ALA A 81 -14.77 -18.74 5.62
N ASN A 82 -15.81 -18.89 6.44
CA ASN A 82 -16.25 -20.17 6.96
C ASN A 82 -16.92 -21.01 5.86
N ASP A 83 -17.09 -22.30 6.09
CA ASP A 83 -17.80 -23.20 5.17
C ASP A 83 -19.20 -22.65 4.88
N GLY A 84 -19.59 -22.69 3.61
CA GLY A 84 -20.87 -22.15 3.14
C GLY A 84 -20.88 -20.61 2.93
N TYR A 85 -19.75 -19.94 3.07
CA TYR A 85 -19.61 -18.51 2.80
C TYR A 85 -18.52 -18.22 1.77
N ILE A 86 -18.62 -17.06 1.12
CA ILE A 86 -17.59 -16.50 0.24
C ILE A 86 -17.21 -15.11 0.73
N PHE A 87 -15.92 -14.78 0.58
CA PHE A 87 -15.44 -13.42 0.83
C PHE A 87 -15.84 -12.51 -0.34
N LYS A 88 -16.38 -11.32 -0.03
CA LYS A 88 -16.87 -10.34 -1.02
C LYS A 88 -16.04 -9.06 -1.09
N GLY A 89 -15.33 -8.72 -0.03
CA GLY A 89 -14.55 -7.50 -0.01
C GLY A 89 -14.22 -7.03 1.41
N TRP A 90 -13.58 -5.87 1.45
CA TRP A 90 -13.15 -5.22 2.68
C TRP A 90 -13.87 -3.90 2.90
N LYS A 91 -14.15 -3.60 4.17
CA LYS A 91 -14.48 -2.24 4.61
C LYS A 91 -13.40 -1.75 5.57
N VAL A 92 -12.98 -0.51 5.38
CA VAL A 92 -12.06 0.22 6.25
C VAL A 92 -12.81 1.41 6.84
N ASP A 93 -12.90 1.48 8.17
CA ASP A 93 -13.71 2.47 8.89
C ASP A 93 -15.16 2.55 8.36
N GLY A 94 -15.76 1.38 8.07
CA GLY A 94 -17.13 1.24 7.56
C GLY A 94 -17.30 1.59 6.07
N LYS A 95 -16.25 1.97 5.34
CA LYS A 95 -16.29 2.27 3.90
C LYS A 95 -15.73 1.12 3.09
N GLU A 96 -16.40 0.77 2.01
CA GLU A 96 -15.91 -0.22 1.04
C GLU A 96 -14.58 0.22 0.44
N THR A 97 -13.71 -0.76 0.17
CA THR A 97 -12.41 -0.56 -0.46
C THR A 97 -12.45 -1.06 -1.91
N GLU A 98 -11.48 -0.64 -2.71
CA GLU A 98 -11.27 -1.15 -4.09
C GLU A 98 -10.52 -2.49 -4.10
N ALA A 99 -10.16 -3.05 -2.95
CA ALA A 99 -9.49 -4.34 -2.86
C ALA A 99 -10.45 -5.47 -3.23
N LEU A 100 -10.18 -6.15 -4.34
CA LEU A 100 -11.04 -7.20 -4.89
C LEU A 100 -11.03 -8.50 -4.07
N GLY A 101 -9.93 -8.78 -3.37
CA GLY A 101 -9.71 -10.06 -2.72
C GLY A 101 -8.92 -9.98 -1.43
N THR A 102 -8.48 -11.14 -0.97
CA THR A 102 -7.67 -11.31 0.24
C THR A 102 -6.37 -12.04 -0.11
N PRO A 103 -5.19 -11.70 0.48
CA PRO A 103 -4.98 -10.63 1.48
C PRO A 103 -5.07 -9.21 0.90
N TYR A 104 -5.25 -8.21 1.78
CA TYR A 104 -5.22 -6.79 1.44
C TYR A 104 -4.17 -6.08 2.29
N THR A 105 -3.28 -5.31 1.66
CA THR A 105 -2.19 -4.57 2.31
C THR A 105 -2.37 -3.08 2.11
N PHE A 106 -2.24 -2.30 3.19
CA PHE A 106 -2.37 -0.84 3.16
C PHE A 106 -1.52 -0.19 4.24
N VAL A 107 -1.29 1.13 4.11
CA VAL A 107 -0.64 1.96 5.15
C VAL A 107 -1.73 2.70 5.90
N PRO A 108 -1.96 2.43 7.20
CA PRO A 108 -2.92 3.18 7.99
C PRO A 108 -2.42 4.63 8.20
N VAL A 109 -3.34 5.60 8.12
CA VAL A 109 -3.06 7.03 8.35
C VAL A 109 -3.67 7.54 9.66
N LYS A 110 -4.33 6.65 10.40
CA LYS A 110 -4.91 6.82 11.74
C LYS A 110 -5.23 5.44 12.31
N ASP A 111 -5.64 5.38 13.57
CA ASP A 111 -6.25 4.18 14.11
C ASP A 111 -7.47 3.79 13.28
N THR A 112 -7.53 2.53 12.87
CA THR A 112 -8.41 2.07 11.79
C THR A 112 -9.08 0.76 12.17
N THR A 113 -10.36 0.61 11.82
CA THR A 113 -11.08 -0.67 11.89
C THR A 113 -11.18 -1.31 10.51
N VAL A 114 -11.05 -2.62 10.44
CA VAL A 114 -11.17 -3.41 9.20
C VAL A 114 -12.22 -4.49 9.38
N GLU A 115 -13.16 -4.56 8.44
CA GLU A 115 -14.22 -5.55 8.37
C GLU A 115 -14.10 -6.34 7.07
N ALA A 116 -14.18 -7.67 7.14
CA ALA A 116 -14.33 -8.53 5.97
C ALA A 116 -15.82 -8.79 5.72
N VAL A 117 -16.26 -8.54 4.50
CA VAL A 117 -17.63 -8.78 4.06
C VAL A 117 -17.74 -10.19 3.52
N TYR A 118 -18.68 -10.97 4.05
CA TYR A 118 -18.96 -12.33 3.62
C TYR A 118 -20.40 -12.44 3.11
N GLU A 119 -20.60 -13.31 2.13
CA GLU A 119 -21.92 -13.67 1.58
C GLU A 119 -22.13 -15.16 1.71
N LYS A 120 -23.34 -15.60 2.03
CA LYS A 120 -23.67 -17.03 2.03
C LYS A 120 -23.58 -17.59 0.61
N LYS A 121 -22.84 -18.68 0.46
CA LYS A 121 -22.70 -19.38 -0.81
C LYS A 121 -24.06 -19.94 -1.26
N ASP A 122 -24.39 -19.72 -2.52
CA ASP A 122 -25.54 -20.37 -3.13
C ASP A 122 -25.11 -21.71 -3.70
N ASP A 123 -25.53 -22.81 -3.07
CA ASP A 123 -25.13 -24.17 -3.44
C ASP A 123 -25.64 -24.61 -4.82
N THR A 124 -26.52 -23.83 -5.45
CA THR A 124 -27.00 -24.09 -6.83
C THR A 124 -26.06 -23.47 -7.88
N LYS A 125 -25.10 -22.66 -7.49
CA LYS A 125 -24.16 -21.96 -8.35
C LYS A 125 -22.76 -22.57 -8.29
N VAL A 126 -22.03 -22.46 -9.41
CA VAL A 126 -20.62 -22.82 -9.49
C VAL A 126 -19.79 -21.56 -9.24
N TYR A 127 -18.67 -21.70 -8.56
CA TYR A 127 -17.75 -20.61 -8.23
C TYR A 127 -16.32 -21.01 -8.61
N HIS A 128 -15.57 -20.04 -9.09
CA HIS A 128 -14.18 -20.20 -9.49
C HIS A 128 -13.26 -19.33 -8.63
N THR A 129 -12.03 -19.79 -8.48
CA THR A 129 -10.98 -19.06 -7.78
C THR A 129 -10.13 -18.29 -8.80
N VAL A 130 -10.09 -16.98 -8.66
CA VAL A 130 -9.20 -16.11 -9.44
C VAL A 130 -8.10 -15.58 -8.53
N ILE A 131 -6.84 -15.82 -8.89
CA ILE A 131 -5.69 -15.21 -8.23
C ILE A 131 -5.25 -14.02 -9.06
N ILE A 132 -5.31 -12.82 -8.51
CA ILE A 132 -4.89 -11.59 -9.19
C ILE A 132 -4.00 -10.75 -8.28
N ASN A 133 -2.79 -10.44 -8.73
CA ASN A 133 -1.79 -9.67 -7.97
C ASN A 133 -1.60 -10.17 -6.53
N GLY A 134 -1.59 -11.50 -6.34
CA GLY A 134 -1.44 -12.15 -5.04
C GLY A 134 -2.70 -12.17 -4.17
N GLN A 135 -3.81 -11.59 -4.62
CA GLN A 135 -5.11 -11.66 -3.97
C GLN A 135 -5.94 -12.83 -4.53
N THR A 136 -6.70 -13.47 -3.68
CA THR A 136 -7.67 -14.50 -4.05
C THR A 136 -9.07 -13.89 -4.08
N VAL A 137 -9.75 -14.06 -5.22
CA VAL A 137 -11.12 -13.59 -5.46
C VAL A 137 -11.98 -14.79 -5.82
N THR A 138 -13.19 -14.88 -5.27
CA THR A 138 -14.18 -15.90 -5.66
C THR A 138 -15.18 -15.27 -6.63
N VAL A 139 -15.31 -15.84 -7.82
CA VAL A 139 -16.18 -15.37 -8.90
C VAL A 139 -17.18 -16.44 -9.24
N GLU A 140 -18.47 -16.10 -9.37
CA GLU A 140 -19.52 -17.00 -9.86
C GLU A 140 -19.28 -17.34 -11.35
N ASP A 141 -19.51 -18.59 -11.73
CA ASP A 141 -19.38 -19.04 -13.12
C ASP A 141 -20.14 -18.14 -14.10
N GLY A 142 -19.50 -17.79 -15.18
CA GLY A 142 -20.05 -16.91 -16.22
C GLY A 142 -20.11 -15.43 -15.87
N LYS A 143 -19.70 -15.02 -14.65
CA LYS A 143 -19.55 -13.60 -14.28
C LYS A 143 -18.18 -13.08 -14.68
N THR A 144 -18.08 -11.77 -14.83
CA THR A 144 -16.82 -11.07 -15.08
C THR A 144 -16.17 -10.66 -13.76
N LEU A 145 -14.87 -10.36 -13.81
CA LEU A 145 -14.13 -9.78 -12.72
C LEU A 145 -13.94 -8.27 -12.95
N ASP A 146 -14.18 -7.45 -11.94
CA ASP A 146 -13.86 -6.03 -12.03
C ASP A 146 -12.35 -5.83 -12.23
N ARG A 147 -11.99 -4.89 -13.12
CA ARG A 147 -10.58 -4.59 -13.36
C ARG A 147 -9.99 -3.82 -12.19
N PRO A 148 -8.96 -4.34 -11.52
CA PRO A 148 -8.31 -3.61 -10.43
C PRO A 148 -7.54 -2.41 -10.95
N ALA A 149 -7.21 -1.48 -10.04
CA ALA A 149 -6.29 -0.39 -10.32
C ALA A 149 -4.93 -0.90 -10.81
N ASP A 150 -4.28 -0.13 -11.67
CA ASP A 150 -2.96 -0.49 -12.18
C ASP A 150 -1.92 -0.45 -11.06
N PRO A 151 -1.21 -1.55 -10.82
CA PRO A 151 -0.21 -1.59 -9.76
C PRO A 151 1.01 -0.76 -10.13
N VAL A 152 1.56 -0.06 -9.13
CA VAL A 152 2.78 0.75 -9.29
C VAL A 152 3.98 -0.06 -8.85
N LYS A 153 5.05 -0.04 -9.67
CA LYS A 153 6.36 -0.63 -9.35
C LYS A 153 7.45 0.36 -9.70
N GLU A 154 8.24 0.76 -8.71
CA GLU A 154 9.32 1.74 -8.89
C GLU A 154 10.32 1.30 -9.97
N GLY A 155 10.65 2.21 -10.89
CA GLY A 155 11.54 1.94 -12.02
C GLY A 155 10.93 1.15 -13.18
N TYR A 156 9.60 0.89 -13.13
CA TYR A 156 8.91 0.13 -14.16
C TYR A 156 7.62 0.83 -14.60
N LYS A 157 7.23 0.58 -15.84
CA LYS A 157 5.92 0.94 -16.40
C LYS A 157 5.03 -0.29 -16.40
N PHE A 158 3.82 -0.18 -15.88
CA PHE A 158 2.80 -1.21 -16.00
C PHE A 158 2.35 -1.31 -17.46
N ILE A 159 2.26 -2.54 -18.01
CA ILE A 159 1.91 -2.79 -19.40
C ILE A 159 0.61 -3.56 -19.58
N GLY A 160 0.04 -4.11 -18.51
CA GLY A 160 -1.25 -4.78 -18.56
C GLY A 160 -1.35 -5.98 -17.64
N TRP A 161 -2.53 -6.58 -17.65
CA TRP A 161 -2.87 -7.80 -16.95
C TRP A 161 -2.85 -8.98 -17.92
N PHE A 162 -2.26 -10.11 -17.52
CA PHE A 162 -2.02 -11.24 -18.41
C PHE A 162 -2.42 -12.57 -17.77
N VAL A 163 -2.96 -13.48 -18.59
CA VAL A 163 -3.18 -14.90 -18.30
C VAL A 163 -2.42 -15.71 -19.37
N ASP A 164 -1.58 -16.63 -18.96
CA ASP A 164 -0.79 -17.50 -19.84
C ASP A 164 -0.08 -16.76 -20.99
N GLY A 165 0.42 -15.56 -20.69
CA GLY A 165 1.18 -14.76 -21.64
C GLY A 165 0.35 -13.89 -22.59
N LYS A 166 -0.96 -13.96 -22.56
CA LYS A 166 -1.90 -13.12 -23.33
C LYS A 166 -2.51 -12.06 -22.44
N GLU A 167 -2.72 -10.86 -22.99
CA GLU A 167 -3.44 -9.81 -22.28
C GLU A 167 -4.85 -10.27 -21.94
N PHE A 168 -5.26 -10.02 -20.68
CA PHE A 168 -6.56 -10.43 -20.17
C PHE A 168 -7.59 -9.32 -20.36
N ASP A 169 -8.71 -9.67 -21.01
CA ASP A 169 -9.88 -8.79 -21.13
C ASP A 169 -10.86 -9.05 -20.00
N PHE A 170 -11.02 -8.07 -19.12
CA PHE A 170 -11.92 -8.12 -17.95
C PHE A 170 -13.42 -8.21 -18.31
N ASN A 171 -13.80 -8.03 -19.58
CA ASN A 171 -15.15 -8.32 -20.06
C ASN A 171 -15.36 -9.82 -20.33
N THR A 172 -14.32 -10.63 -20.26
CA THR A 172 -14.41 -12.08 -20.49
C THR A 172 -15.05 -12.76 -19.27
N PRO A 173 -16.12 -13.56 -19.44
CA PRO A 173 -16.69 -14.35 -18.37
C PRO A 173 -15.70 -15.37 -17.80
N ILE A 174 -15.67 -15.49 -16.48
CA ILE A 174 -14.85 -16.47 -15.76
C ILE A 174 -15.60 -17.81 -15.78
N THR A 175 -15.00 -18.84 -16.37
CA THR A 175 -15.57 -20.18 -16.52
C THR A 175 -14.65 -21.27 -15.96
N GLY A 176 -13.62 -20.88 -15.21
CA GLY A 176 -12.65 -21.76 -14.57
C GLY A 176 -11.72 -20.98 -13.67
N ASP A 177 -10.99 -21.71 -12.83
CA ASP A 177 -9.95 -21.13 -12.00
C ASP A 177 -8.85 -20.54 -12.87
N LEU A 178 -8.36 -19.35 -12.53
CA LEU A 178 -7.30 -18.70 -13.29
C LEU A 178 -6.40 -17.82 -12.45
N LYS A 179 -5.21 -17.53 -12.98
CA LYS A 179 -4.22 -16.64 -12.40
C LYS A 179 -3.96 -15.49 -13.35
N ILE A 180 -4.25 -14.27 -12.92
CA ILE A 180 -4.00 -13.03 -13.65
C ILE A 180 -2.76 -12.36 -13.05
N GLU A 181 -1.78 -12.06 -13.91
CA GLU A 181 -0.51 -11.48 -13.50
C GLU A 181 -0.34 -10.08 -14.07
N ALA A 182 0.12 -9.15 -13.24
CA ALA A 182 0.56 -7.84 -13.68
C ALA A 182 1.91 -7.95 -14.40
N ARG A 183 2.04 -7.35 -15.58
CA ARG A 183 3.32 -7.24 -16.28
C ARG A 183 3.83 -5.82 -16.32
N PHE A 184 5.15 -5.72 -16.28
CA PHE A 184 5.86 -4.46 -16.22
C PHE A 184 7.04 -4.45 -17.21
N GLU A 185 7.29 -3.27 -17.77
CA GLU A 185 8.47 -2.97 -18.57
C GLU A 185 9.41 -2.07 -17.76
N LYS A 186 10.70 -2.37 -17.79
CA LYS A 186 11.69 -1.56 -17.09
C LYS A 186 11.83 -0.19 -17.77
N LEU A 187 11.74 0.88 -17.00
CA LEU A 187 11.99 2.22 -17.51
C LEU A 187 13.47 2.39 -17.87
N PRO A 188 13.80 3.15 -18.94
CA PRO A 188 15.18 3.50 -19.26
C PRO A 188 15.83 4.19 -18.06
N THR A 189 17.01 3.72 -17.65
CA THR A 189 17.83 4.44 -16.68
C THR A 189 18.39 5.67 -17.38
N THR A 190 17.99 6.86 -16.94
CA THR A 190 18.67 8.10 -17.36
C THR A 190 20.00 8.17 -16.64
N ASP A 191 21.05 7.55 -17.20
CA ASP A 191 22.40 7.76 -16.76
C ASP A 191 22.76 9.24 -16.98
N LYS A 192 22.79 10.01 -15.89
CA LYS A 192 23.25 11.41 -15.88
C LYS A 192 24.77 11.51 -16.05
N ASN A 193 25.42 10.58 -16.73
CA ASN A 193 26.88 10.56 -16.93
C ASN A 193 27.30 10.42 -18.39
N ASP A 194 26.60 11.05 -19.33
CA ASP A 194 27.19 11.28 -20.66
C ASP A 194 27.58 12.75 -20.80
N LYS A 195 28.61 13.13 -20.02
CA LYS A 195 29.39 14.33 -20.28
C LYS A 195 30.61 13.95 -21.12
N ASN A 196 30.44 13.39 -22.30
CA ASN A 196 31.55 13.31 -23.27
C ASN A 196 31.06 12.96 -24.68
N ASP A 197 30.33 13.88 -25.32
CA ASP A 197 30.31 13.87 -26.78
C ASP A 197 30.28 15.32 -27.31
N LYS A 198 31.34 16.05 -26.99
CA LYS A 198 31.68 17.29 -27.68
C LYS A 198 32.85 17.03 -28.65
N ASN A 199 32.71 16.08 -29.59
CA ASN A 199 33.68 15.94 -30.68
C ASN A 199 33.13 15.18 -31.87
N HIS A 200 32.00 15.61 -32.46
CA HIS A 200 31.64 15.13 -33.81
C HIS A 200 30.87 16.17 -34.63
N LEU A 201 31.32 17.44 -34.60
CA LEU A 201 30.79 18.50 -35.46
C LEU A 201 31.94 19.33 -36.04
N GLN A 202 32.90 18.66 -36.65
CA GLN A 202 33.88 19.32 -37.55
C GLN A 202 34.36 18.31 -38.59
N THR A 203 33.58 18.00 -39.60
CA THR A 203 34.10 17.55 -40.89
C THR A 203 32.93 17.42 -41.88
N LEU A 204 32.33 18.55 -42.32
CA LEU A 204 31.54 18.66 -43.55
C LEU A 204 31.49 20.14 -43.98
N LEU A 205 32.66 20.72 -44.33
CA LEU A 205 32.80 21.90 -45.16
C LEU A 205 34.15 21.80 -45.89
N HIS A 206 34.11 21.11 -47.01
CA HIS A 206 34.98 21.39 -48.19
C HIS A 206 34.30 20.81 -49.40
#